data_88602b11d8d2712f2b0a485c892ec0ad
#
_entry.id   88602b11d8d2712f2b0a485c892ec0ad
#
_cell.length_a   1.000
_cell.length_b   1.000
_cell.length_c   1.000
_cell.angle_alpha   90.00
_cell.angle_beta   90.00
_cell.angle_gamma   90.00
#
_symmetry.space_group_name_H-M   'P 1'
#
loop_
_entity.id
_entity.type
_entity.pdbx_description
1 polymer ?
#
loop_
_entity_poly.entity_id
_entity_poly.type
_entity_poly.pdbx_seq_one_letter_code
_entity_poly.pdbx_strand_id
1 'polypeptide(L)'
;MVYDYSKANVALLEANGAKRVALLELGHVDAMTRLTLGEPLTDVLFYGSLNARRTKVLDALRDTGLEVTHLFGVYGRKRDDYLECARVVLCMHYYDAQIFEVVRCSYAWSNRIAVVAERNDLATGHDGACLYAPYDGLVDACTSLVNDSTARSEQAQRGYDVWSQRRMEDSLRTALDFA
;
A
#
# COMPACT_ATOMS: atom_id res chain seq x y z
N MET A 1 23.57 -3.47 -13.99
CA MET A 1 22.11 -3.66 -14.12
C MET A 1 21.43 -2.86 -13.03
N VAL A 2 20.40 -2.10 -13.37
CA VAL A 2 19.53 -1.37 -12.44
C VAL A 2 18.15 -2.02 -12.52
N TYR A 3 17.55 -2.32 -11.38
CA TYR A 3 16.18 -2.81 -11.31
C TYR A 3 15.29 -1.76 -10.67
N ASP A 4 14.10 -1.55 -11.24
CA ASP A 4 13.07 -0.71 -10.64
C ASP A 4 11.70 -1.38 -10.79
N TYR A 5 10.82 -1.19 -9.83
CA TYR A 5 9.49 -1.79 -9.84
C TYR A 5 8.45 -0.93 -10.57
N SER A 6 8.81 0.26 -10.97
CA SER A 6 7.92 1.19 -11.70
C SER A 6 8.31 1.27 -13.16
N LYS A 7 7.36 0.94 -14.06
CA LYS A 7 7.55 1.12 -15.51
C LYS A 7 7.89 2.56 -15.89
N ALA A 8 7.30 3.53 -15.19
CA ALA A 8 7.59 4.95 -15.41
C ALA A 8 9.03 5.30 -15.05
N ASN A 9 9.54 4.75 -13.94
CA ASN A 9 10.93 4.96 -13.55
C ASN A 9 11.90 4.28 -14.52
N VAL A 10 11.60 3.06 -14.96
CA VAL A 10 12.41 2.36 -15.98
C VAL A 10 12.53 3.22 -17.23
N ALA A 11 11.41 3.71 -17.76
CA ALA A 11 11.40 4.58 -18.95
C ALA A 11 12.18 5.89 -18.71
N LEU A 12 12.07 6.48 -17.52
CA LEU A 12 12.80 7.69 -17.16
C LEU A 12 14.32 7.43 -17.07
N LEU A 13 14.73 6.33 -16.48
CA LEU A 13 16.14 5.94 -16.37
C LEU A 13 16.75 5.71 -17.75
N GLU A 14 16.05 5.00 -18.64
CA GLU A 14 16.48 4.78 -20.02
C GLU A 14 16.60 6.11 -20.80
N ALA A 15 15.60 6.98 -20.69
CA ALA A 15 15.61 8.30 -21.32
C ALA A 15 16.78 9.18 -20.83
N ASN A 16 17.26 8.95 -19.60
CA ASN A 16 18.43 9.63 -19.03
C ASN A 16 19.76 8.86 -19.26
N GLY A 17 19.78 7.90 -20.18
CA GLY A 17 21.00 7.23 -20.66
C GLY A 17 21.45 6.02 -19.86
N ALA A 18 20.62 5.50 -18.95
CA ALA A 18 20.92 4.23 -18.29
C ALA A 18 20.82 3.07 -19.29
N LYS A 19 21.94 2.35 -19.49
CA LYS A 19 22.06 1.33 -20.58
C LYS A 19 21.55 -0.06 -20.19
N ARG A 20 21.40 -0.34 -18.91
CA ARG A 20 21.03 -1.66 -18.40
C ARG A 20 20.01 -1.48 -17.28
N VAL A 21 18.75 -1.28 -17.65
CA VAL A 21 17.63 -1.15 -16.74
C VAL A 21 16.65 -2.30 -17.01
N ALA A 22 16.11 -2.89 -15.97
CA ALA A 22 15.08 -3.90 -16.08
C ALA A 22 13.94 -3.63 -15.08
N LEU A 23 12.73 -3.94 -15.50
CA LEU A 23 11.58 -3.94 -14.62
C LEU A 23 11.66 -5.15 -13.70
N LEU A 24 11.54 -4.93 -12.40
CA LEU A 24 11.36 -5.97 -11.39
C LEU A 24 10.06 -5.69 -10.65
N GLU A 25 8.96 -6.21 -11.16
CA GLU A 25 7.67 -6.06 -10.49
C GLU A 25 7.71 -6.76 -9.13
N LEU A 26 7.21 -6.06 -8.10
CA LEU A 26 7.12 -6.66 -6.77
C LEU A 26 6.05 -7.75 -6.74
N GLY A 27 6.31 -8.79 -5.99
CA GLY A 27 5.44 -9.94 -5.82
C GLY A 27 5.34 -10.40 -4.38
N HIS A 28 4.40 -11.29 -4.14
CA HIS A 28 4.16 -11.90 -2.83
C HIS A 28 5.30 -12.85 -2.45
N VAL A 29 5.67 -12.80 -1.17
CA VAL A 29 6.59 -13.73 -0.51
C VAL A 29 5.91 -14.26 0.74
N ASP A 30 5.78 -15.58 0.87
CA ASP A 30 5.06 -16.21 1.98
C ASP A 30 5.58 -15.79 3.36
N ALA A 31 6.90 -15.58 3.48
CA ALA A 31 7.53 -15.10 4.72
C ALA A 31 7.07 -13.68 5.15
N MET A 32 6.38 -12.93 4.29
CA MET A 32 5.80 -11.63 4.63
C MET A 32 4.41 -11.75 5.28
N THR A 33 3.76 -12.91 5.19
CA THR A 33 2.50 -13.23 5.89
C THR A 33 2.83 -13.72 7.29
N ARG A 34 3.03 -12.77 8.22
CA ARG A 34 3.59 -13.10 9.53
C ARG A 34 2.97 -12.34 10.71
N LEU A 35 2.04 -11.42 10.45
CA LEU A 35 1.37 -10.67 11.50
C LEU A 35 0.25 -11.50 12.13
N THR A 36 0.07 -11.34 13.43
CA THR A 36 -1.07 -11.89 14.17
C THR A 36 -2.00 -10.75 14.51
N LEU A 37 -3.08 -10.63 13.76
CA LEU A 37 -4.04 -9.55 13.96
C LEU A 37 -4.74 -9.72 15.31
N GLY A 38 -4.72 -8.65 16.12
CA GLY A 38 -5.31 -8.57 17.43
C GLY A 38 -6.52 -7.63 17.49
N GLU A 39 -6.92 -7.27 18.71
CA GLU A 39 -7.97 -6.27 18.91
C GLU A 39 -7.53 -4.91 18.37
N PRO A 40 -8.36 -4.25 17.56
CA PRO A 40 -8.01 -2.97 16.97
C PRO A 40 -7.85 -1.87 18.03
N LEU A 41 -6.71 -1.18 18.02
CA LEU A 41 -6.41 -0.01 18.83
C LEU A 41 -6.39 1.28 18.00
N THR A 42 -6.34 1.17 16.68
CA THR A 42 -6.45 2.31 15.76
C THR A 42 -7.38 1.99 14.60
N ASP A 43 -8.19 2.96 14.22
CA ASP A 43 -9.11 2.80 13.10
C ASP A 43 -8.39 2.95 11.77
N VAL A 44 -7.55 3.99 11.65
CA VAL A 44 -6.78 4.25 10.44
C VAL A 44 -5.30 4.41 10.78
N LEU A 45 -4.48 3.54 10.20
CA LEU A 45 -3.03 3.62 10.30
C LEU A 45 -2.45 4.22 9.01
N PHE A 46 -1.70 5.30 9.15
CA PHE A 46 -0.87 5.85 8.08
C PHE A 46 0.59 5.84 8.50
N TYR A 47 1.49 5.32 7.66
CA TYR A 47 2.93 5.39 7.91
C TYR A 47 3.67 5.96 6.69
N GLY A 48 4.49 6.96 6.95
CA GLY A 48 5.27 7.71 5.97
C GLY A 48 5.41 9.18 6.31
N SER A 49 6.17 9.91 5.50
CA SER A 49 6.38 11.34 5.67
C SER A 49 5.08 12.12 5.53
N LEU A 50 4.94 13.20 6.28
CA LEU A 50 3.84 14.15 6.13
C LEU A 50 4.22 15.31 5.20
N ASN A 51 3.21 15.87 4.56
CA ASN A 51 3.17 17.17 3.94
C ASN A 51 1.77 17.77 4.17
N ALA A 52 1.53 19.00 3.75
CA ALA A 52 0.25 19.68 3.97
C ALA A 52 -0.95 18.87 3.44
N ARG A 53 -0.79 18.22 2.28
CA ARG A 53 -1.79 17.40 1.63
C ARG A 53 -2.19 16.18 2.49
N ARG A 54 -1.20 15.43 2.98
CA ARG A 54 -1.40 14.25 3.84
C ARG A 54 -1.95 14.63 5.20
N THR A 55 -1.42 15.69 5.79
CA THR A 55 -1.91 16.22 7.09
C THR A 55 -3.39 16.57 7.01
N LYS A 56 -3.83 17.27 5.95
CA LYS A 56 -5.23 17.62 5.74
C LYS A 56 -6.18 16.41 5.79
N VAL A 57 -5.80 15.29 5.15
CA VAL A 57 -6.63 14.07 5.16
C VAL A 57 -6.64 13.42 6.55
N LEU A 58 -5.47 13.34 7.22
CA LEU A 58 -5.40 12.74 8.56
C LEU A 58 -6.18 13.56 9.59
N ASP A 59 -6.15 14.88 9.51
CA ASP A 59 -6.91 15.75 10.40
C ASP A 59 -8.42 15.63 10.12
N ALA A 60 -8.82 15.61 8.86
CA ALA A 60 -10.22 15.38 8.49
C ALA A 60 -10.75 14.01 8.98
N LEU A 61 -9.92 12.97 8.96
CA LEU A 61 -10.27 11.67 9.55
C LEU A 61 -10.47 11.76 11.07
N ARG A 62 -9.60 12.48 11.79
CA ARG A 62 -9.74 12.70 13.23
C ARG A 62 -11.01 13.50 13.55
N ASP A 63 -11.36 14.48 12.71
CA ASP A 63 -12.58 15.30 12.88
C ASP A 63 -13.87 14.44 12.73
N THR A 64 -13.80 13.27 12.08
CA THR A 64 -14.91 12.29 12.07
C THR A 64 -15.02 11.46 13.34
N GLY A 65 -14.09 11.63 14.30
CA GLY A 65 -14.04 10.88 15.55
C GLY A 65 -13.29 9.54 15.47
N LEU A 66 -12.58 9.26 14.34
CA LEU A 66 -11.78 8.06 14.19
C LEU A 66 -10.44 8.18 14.92
N GLU A 67 -9.99 7.05 15.49
CA GLU A 67 -8.64 6.92 16.04
C GLU A 67 -7.63 6.76 14.89
N VAL A 68 -6.83 7.83 14.66
CA VAL A 68 -5.88 7.90 13.54
C VAL A 68 -4.44 7.90 14.04
N THR A 69 -3.72 6.82 13.76
CA THR A 69 -2.30 6.71 14.09
C THR A 69 -1.43 7.07 12.89
N HIS A 70 -0.45 7.96 13.11
CA HIS A 70 0.58 8.28 12.15
C HIS A 70 1.94 7.81 12.64
N LEU A 71 2.68 7.08 11.78
CA LEU A 71 4.04 6.63 12.06
C LEU A 71 5.03 7.25 11.07
N PHE A 72 6.14 7.74 11.60
CA PHE A 72 7.30 8.16 10.80
C PHE A 72 8.59 7.67 11.44
N GLY A 73 9.46 7.06 10.62
CA GLY A 73 10.72 6.50 11.13
C GLY A 73 10.55 5.23 11.99
N VAL A 74 9.37 4.59 11.94
CA VAL A 74 9.07 3.35 12.68
C VAL A 74 9.12 2.16 11.72
N TYR A 75 9.98 1.18 12.01
CA TYR A 75 10.25 0.03 11.15
C TYR A 75 10.26 -1.29 11.92
N GLY A 76 10.28 -2.40 11.18
CA GLY A 76 10.42 -3.74 11.73
C GLY A 76 9.30 -4.08 12.72
N ARG A 77 9.62 -4.79 13.79
CA ARG A 77 8.64 -5.27 14.78
C ARG A 77 7.80 -4.14 15.37
N LYS A 78 8.39 -2.97 15.64
CA LYS A 78 7.64 -1.82 16.17
C LYS A 78 6.52 -1.36 15.23
N ARG A 79 6.76 -1.35 13.92
CA ARG A 79 5.70 -1.04 12.95
C ARG A 79 4.67 -2.16 12.90
N ASP A 80 5.12 -3.40 12.97
CA ASP A 80 4.27 -4.58 12.93
C ASP A 80 3.27 -4.57 14.09
N ASP A 81 3.68 -4.17 15.31
CA ASP A 81 2.80 -4.03 16.47
C ASP A 81 1.61 -3.09 16.21
N TYR A 82 1.83 -1.99 15.46
CA TYR A 82 0.73 -1.10 15.04
C TYR A 82 -0.15 -1.70 13.95
N LEU A 83 0.45 -2.40 12.99
CA LEU A 83 -0.29 -3.06 11.92
C LEU A 83 -1.19 -4.18 12.46
N GLU A 84 -0.74 -4.94 13.45
CA GLU A 84 -1.50 -6.00 14.12
C GLU A 84 -2.77 -5.46 14.79
N CYS A 85 -2.81 -4.18 15.15
CA CYS A 85 -3.92 -3.52 15.84
C CYS A 85 -4.63 -2.47 14.99
N ALA A 86 -4.43 -2.45 13.67
CA ALA A 86 -5.07 -1.47 12.78
C ALA A 86 -6.27 -2.08 12.04
N ARG A 87 -7.38 -1.30 11.95
CA ARG A 87 -8.53 -1.70 11.13
C ARG A 87 -8.27 -1.50 9.65
N VAL A 88 -7.70 -0.34 9.28
CA VAL A 88 -7.47 0.08 7.89
C VAL A 88 -6.09 0.70 7.77
N VAL A 89 -5.36 0.34 6.72
CA VAL A 89 -4.14 1.05 6.30
C VAL A 89 -4.49 2.04 5.20
N LEU A 90 -4.12 3.31 5.39
CA LEU A 90 -4.30 4.35 4.38
C LEU A 90 -3.02 4.54 3.57
N CYS A 91 -3.16 4.51 2.24
CA CYS A 91 -2.11 4.80 1.28
C CYS A 91 -2.50 6.02 0.44
N MET A 92 -1.72 7.09 0.50
CA MET A 92 -1.95 8.31 -0.28
C MET A 92 -0.63 8.88 -0.79
N HIS A 93 -0.68 9.50 -1.98
CA HIS A 93 0.52 10.02 -2.65
C HIS A 93 1.15 11.18 -1.86
N TYR A 94 2.48 11.26 -1.96
CA TYR A 94 3.22 12.40 -1.40
C TYR A 94 3.19 13.58 -2.36
N TYR A 95 3.35 13.31 -3.66
CA TYR A 95 3.31 14.28 -4.75
C TYR A 95 2.10 14.04 -5.64
N ASP A 96 1.69 15.03 -6.42
CA ASP A 96 0.68 14.86 -7.45
C ASP A 96 1.17 13.96 -8.60
N ALA A 97 2.49 13.87 -8.82
CA ALA A 97 3.10 12.91 -9.73
C ALA A 97 3.12 11.51 -9.08
N GLN A 98 2.42 10.58 -9.65
CA GLN A 98 1.83 9.45 -8.95
C GLN A 98 2.50 8.13 -9.33
N ILE A 99 3.45 7.67 -8.51
CA ILE A 99 3.84 6.26 -8.51
C ILE A 99 3.04 5.56 -7.40
N PHE A 100 2.35 4.48 -7.75
CA PHE A 100 1.58 3.72 -6.78
C PHE A 100 2.50 3.13 -5.70
N GLU A 101 2.13 3.32 -4.43
CA GLU A 101 2.95 2.92 -3.29
C GLU A 101 2.81 1.41 -2.98
N VAL A 102 3.07 0.58 -3.99
CA VAL A 102 2.92 -0.88 -3.91
C VAL A 102 3.69 -1.50 -2.74
N VAL A 103 4.86 -0.96 -2.38
CA VAL A 103 5.69 -1.45 -1.26
C VAL A 103 4.95 -1.36 0.07
N ARG A 104 4.16 -0.30 0.28
CA ARG A 104 3.35 -0.15 1.50
C ARG A 104 2.14 -1.07 1.47
N CYS A 105 1.43 -1.07 0.36
CA CYS A 105 0.23 -1.88 0.18
C CYS A 105 0.54 -3.38 0.24
N SER A 106 1.64 -3.83 -0.37
CA SER A 106 2.01 -5.24 -0.45
C SER A 106 2.14 -5.92 0.93
N TYR A 107 2.68 -5.18 1.91
CA TYR A 107 2.82 -5.73 3.26
C TYR A 107 1.47 -5.83 3.99
N ALA A 108 0.59 -4.84 3.83
CA ALA A 108 -0.77 -4.90 4.37
C ALA A 108 -1.58 -6.03 3.71
N TRP A 109 -1.53 -6.17 2.38
CA TRP A 109 -2.19 -7.26 1.66
C TRP A 109 -1.68 -8.63 2.07
N SER A 110 -0.35 -8.81 2.18
CA SER A 110 0.25 -10.08 2.63
C SER A 110 -0.28 -10.51 4.00
N ASN A 111 -0.74 -9.57 4.83
CA ASN A 111 -1.21 -9.84 6.18
C ASN A 111 -2.73 -9.63 6.35
N ARG A 112 -3.49 -9.63 5.24
CA ARG A 112 -4.96 -9.47 5.24
C ARG A 112 -5.43 -8.25 6.04
N ILE A 113 -4.78 -7.12 5.84
CA ILE A 113 -5.21 -5.84 6.39
C ILE A 113 -5.87 -5.05 5.26
N ALA A 114 -7.06 -4.51 5.51
CA ALA A 114 -7.78 -3.71 4.54
C ALA A 114 -7.02 -2.43 4.20
N VAL A 115 -6.95 -2.10 2.92
CA VAL A 115 -6.23 -0.93 2.43
C VAL A 115 -7.19 0.01 1.70
N VAL A 116 -7.23 1.27 2.13
CA VAL A 116 -7.76 2.37 1.33
C VAL A 116 -6.58 3.03 0.63
N ALA A 117 -6.65 3.16 -0.67
CA ALA A 117 -5.59 3.79 -1.45
C ALA A 117 -6.13 4.93 -2.30
N GLU A 118 -5.35 6.00 -2.38
CA GLU A 118 -5.62 7.05 -3.33
C GLU A 118 -5.52 6.50 -4.75
N ARG A 119 -6.53 6.80 -5.57
CA ARG A 119 -6.62 6.35 -6.96
C ARG A 119 -5.41 6.85 -7.75
N ASN A 120 -4.84 5.95 -8.51
CA ASN A 120 -3.71 6.22 -9.38
C ASN A 120 -3.95 5.53 -10.73
N ASP A 121 -4.00 6.30 -11.80
CA ASP A 121 -4.23 5.79 -13.15
C ASP A 121 -3.06 4.93 -13.66
N LEU A 122 -1.88 5.02 -13.00
CA LEU A 122 -0.71 4.19 -13.29
C LEU A 122 -0.66 2.89 -12.46
N ALA A 123 -1.57 2.71 -11.50
CA ALA A 123 -1.67 1.51 -10.67
C ALA A 123 -2.31 0.36 -11.46
N THR A 124 -1.58 -0.21 -12.38
CA THR A 124 -2.06 -1.34 -13.18
C THR A 124 -1.84 -2.68 -12.48
N GLY A 125 -2.85 -3.54 -12.55
CA GLY A 125 -2.75 -4.94 -12.14
C GLY A 125 -2.96 -5.22 -10.65
N HIS A 126 -3.45 -4.25 -9.87
CA HIS A 126 -3.84 -4.43 -8.47
C HIS A 126 -5.33 -4.13 -8.26
N ASP A 127 -6.13 -4.27 -9.33
CA ASP A 127 -7.56 -4.01 -9.27
C ASP A 127 -8.23 -4.91 -8.24
N GLY A 128 -9.02 -4.28 -7.37
CA GLY A 128 -9.69 -4.97 -6.26
C GLY A 128 -8.84 -5.18 -5.00
N ALA A 129 -7.51 -5.02 -5.07
CA ALA A 129 -6.65 -5.21 -3.89
C ALA A 129 -6.78 -4.09 -2.84
N CYS A 130 -7.23 -2.90 -3.24
CA CYS A 130 -7.56 -1.79 -2.37
C CYS A 130 -9.00 -1.32 -2.59
N LEU A 131 -9.56 -0.63 -1.61
CA LEU A 131 -10.64 0.31 -1.86
C LEU A 131 -10.00 1.60 -2.40
N TYR A 132 -10.09 1.82 -3.72
CA TYR A 132 -9.53 3.00 -4.36
C TYR A 132 -10.51 4.16 -4.31
N ALA A 133 -10.05 5.31 -3.84
CA ALA A 133 -10.83 6.54 -3.80
C ALA A 133 -10.03 7.72 -4.40
N PRO A 134 -10.70 8.73 -5.00
CA PRO A 134 -10.04 9.99 -5.30
C PRO A 134 -9.60 10.67 -4.00
N TYR A 135 -8.67 11.61 -4.09
CA TYR A 135 -8.15 12.31 -2.91
C TYR A 135 -9.24 12.83 -1.98
N ASP A 136 -10.25 13.50 -2.53
CA ASP A 136 -11.35 14.09 -1.75
C ASP A 136 -12.33 13.03 -1.20
N GLY A 137 -12.26 11.78 -1.67
CA GLY A 137 -13.07 10.65 -1.20
C GLY A 137 -12.37 9.75 -0.18
N LEU A 138 -11.11 10.03 0.19
CA LEU A 138 -10.33 9.16 1.08
C LEU A 138 -10.93 9.07 2.48
N VAL A 139 -11.46 10.16 3.00
CA VAL A 139 -12.09 10.22 4.33
C VAL A 139 -13.33 9.33 4.37
N ASP A 140 -14.21 9.45 3.38
CA ASP A 140 -15.43 8.65 3.29
C ASP A 140 -15.12 7.17 3.11
N ALA A 141 -14.13 6.84 2.26
CA ALA A 141 -13.70 5.46 2.04
C ALA A 141 -13.14 4.81 3.31
N CYS A 142 -12.30 5.51 4.07
CA CYS A 142 -11.79 5.03 5.36
C CYS A 142 -12.93 4.85 6.36
N THR A 143 -13.79 5.85 6.51
CA THR A 143 -14.93 5.82 7.45
C THR A 143 -15.88 4.67 7.13
N SER A 144 -16.15 4.43 5.86
CA SER A 144 -16.99 3.31 5.41
C SER A 144 -16.41 1.97 5.83
N LEU A 145 -15.11 1.70 5.53
CA LEU A 145 -14.49 0.43 5.90
C LEU A 145 -14.27 0.26 7.41
N VAL A 146 -14.06 1.35 8.15
CA VAL A 146 -13.96 1.28 9.61
C VAL A 146 -15.29 0.86 10.22
N ASN A 147 -16.40 1.39 9.73
CA ASN A 147 -17.72 1.15 10.28
C ASN A 147 -18.39 -0.16 9.78
N ASP A 148 -17.92 -0.72 8.68
CA ASP A 148 -18.43 -1.99 8.14
C ASP A 148 -17.37 -3.09 8.26
N SER A 149 -17.49 -3.91 9.29
CA SER A 149 -16.54 -5.02 9.56
C SER A 149 -16.59 -6.11 8.49
N THR A 150 -17.74 -6.34 7.87
CA THR A 150 -17.90 -7.32 6.80
C THR A 150 -17.20 -6.86 5.54
N ALA A 151 -17.52 -5.65 5.08
CA ALA A 151 -16.87 -5.06 3.90
C ALA A 151 -15.35 -4.94 4.10
N ARG A 152 -14.90 -4.58 5.31
CA ARG A 152 -13.48 -4.53 5.66
C ARG A 152 -12.79 -5.89 5.55
N SER A 153 -13.39 -6.94 6.10
CA SER A 153 -12.85 -8.30 6.04
C SER A 153 -12.80 -8.82 4.61
N GLU A 154 -13.85 -8.59 3.82
CA GLU A 154 -13.87 -8.94 2.40
C GLU A 154 -12.81 -8.18 1.60
N GLN A 155 -12.63 -6.87 1.87
CA GLN A 155 -11.59 -6.08 1.22
C GLN A 155 -10.19 -6.58 1.56
N ALA A 156 -9.93 -6.91 2.82
CA ALA A 156 -8.67 -7.47 3.29
C ALA A 156 -8.36 -8.82 2.62
N GLN A 157 -9.34 -9.70 2.53
CA GLN A 157 -9.19 -10.99 1.86
C GLN A 157 -8.96 -10.82 0.35
N ARG A 158 -9.74 -9.98 -0.34
CA ARG A 158 -9.51 -9.68 -1.77
C ARG A 158 -8.10 -9.12 -2.03
N GLY A 159 -7.62 -8.24 -1.13
CA GLY A 159 -6.26 -7.71 -1.22
C GLY A 159 -5.21 -8.82 -1.20
N TYR A 160 -5.34 -9.74 -0.26
CA TYR A 160 -4.48 -10.92 -0.18
C TYR A 160 -4.59 -11.82 -1.42
N ASP A 161 -5.80 -12.13 -1.87
CA ASP A 161 -6.04 -13.03 -3.00
C ASP A 161 -5.43 -12.48 -4.30
N VAL A 162 -5.62 -11.19 -4.58
CA VAL A 162 -5.01 -10.51 -5.74
C VAL A 162 -3.48 -10.50 -5.63
N TRP A 163 -2.96 -10.21 -4.43
CA TRP A 163 -1.53 -10.08 -4.23
C TRP A 163 -0.81 -11.43 -4.24
N SER A 164 -1.36 -12.46 -3.61
CA SER A 164 -0.74 -13.79 -3.48
C SER A 164 -0.59 -14.53 -4.80
N GLN A 165 -1.36 -14.17 -5.82
CA GLN A 165 -1.21 -14.70 -7.19
C GLN A 165 0.03 -14.19 -7.92
N ARG A 166 0.68 -13.14 -7.42
CA ARG A 166 1.87 -12.54 -8.01
C ARG A 166 3.10 -12.97 -7.21
N ARG A 167 3.69 -14.10 -7.59
CA ARG A 167 4.84 -14.64 -6.87
C ARG A 167 6.11 -13.82 -7.16
N MET A 168 6.84 -13.45 -6.12
CA MET A 168 8.11 -12.72 -6.27
C MET A 168 9.15 -13.55 -7.03
N GLU A 169 9.13 -14.88 -6.88
CA GLU A 169 10.02 -15.79 -7.60
C GLU A 169 9.84 -15.68 -9.11
N ASP A 170 8.62 -15.52 -9.61
CA ASP A 170 8.34 -15.41 -11.04
C ASP A 170 8.84 -14.05 -11.58
N SER A 171 8.63 -12.98 -10.82
CA SER A 171 9.17 -11.66 -11.16
C SER A 171 10.69 -11.65 -11.21
N LEU A 172 11.35 -12.29 -10.24
CA LEU A 172 12.80 -12.43 -10.20
C LEU A 172 13.32 -13.25 -11.38
N ARG A 173 12.70 -14.39 -11.67
CA ARG A 173 13.08 -15.24 -12.81
C ARG A 173 12.99 -14.43 -14.11
N THR A 174 11.86 -13.75 -14.33
CA THR A 174 11.68 -12.90 -15.52
C THR A 174 12.76 -11.82 -15.61
N ALA A 175 13.01 -11.09 -14.51
CA ALA A 175 14.00 -10.01 -14.52
C ALA A 175 15.44 -10.51 -14.73
N LEU A 176 15.77 -11.71 -14.26
CA LEU A 176 17.10 -12.32 -14.43
C LEU A 176 17.32 -12.90 -15.82
N ASP A 177 16.28 -13.39 -16.49
CA ASP A 177 16.34 -13.88 -17.86
C ASP A 177 16.61 -12.75 -18.88
N PHE A 178 16.34 -11.48 -18.51
CA PHE A 178 16.68 -10.28 -19.29
C PHE A 178 18.06 -9.69 -18.94
N ALA A 179 18.79 -10.23 -17.98
CA ALA A 179 20.07 -9.71 -17.50
C ALA A 179 21.27 -10.27 -18.27
#